data_9ca35ec1e8a34c4a54b3fcc9fce3d113
#
_entry.id   9ca35ec1e8a34c4a54b3fcc9fce3d113
#
_cell.length_a   1.000
_cell.length_b   1.000
_cell.length_c   1.000
_cell.angle_alpha   90.00
_cell.angle_beta   90.00
_cell.angle_gamma   90.00
#
_symmetry.space_group_name_H-M   'P 1'
#
loop_
_entity.id
_entity.type
_entity.pdbx_description
1 polymer ?
#
loop_
_entity_poly.entity_id
_entity_poly.type
_entity_poly.pdbx_seq_one_letter_code
_entity_poly.pdbx_strand_id
1 'polypeptide(L)'
;MICGIDEAGRGPVLGPLVVCGVAVESDEQLRSLGVKDSKKLMAKRREELAPRIREVAKVEVVEVSAEEIDAMREEITMNELEARIFATIIERLRPEVAYLDAADASEAQFGRMVQAQLTFGPRLFSQHKADETFPVVSAASIVAKVTRDSRIREIEREIGEPIGSGYTSDTKTVSFLRNWIGTKGSCPPHTRQSWDTAQNLMKLKRLRRLDTFEG
;
A
#
# COMPACT_ATOMS: atom_id res chain seq x y z
N MET A 1 6.71 23.52 -7.82
CA MET A 1 5.76 22.43 -7.48
C MET A 1 6.34 21.52 -6.42
N ILE A 2 5.59 21.19 -5.38
CA ILE A 2 5.94 20.24 -4.32
C ILE A 2 5.10 18.97 -4.44
N CYS A 3 5.65 17.82 -4.03
CA CYS A 3 4.95 16.54 -4.07
C CYS A 3 5.06 15.83 -2.72
N GLY A 4 4.02 15.11 -2.33
CA GLY A 4 4.04 14.17 -1.21
C GLY A 4 3.71 12.77 -1.69
N ILE A 5 4.38 11.76 -1.13
CA ILE A 5 4.15 10.35 -1.50
C ILE A 5 3.97 9.52 -0.25
N ASP A 6 2.95 8.66 -0.27
CA ASP A 6 2.65 7.69 0.79
C ASP A 6 2.04 6.42 0.16
N GLU A 7 1.99 5.33 0.93
CA GLU A 7 1.43 4.07 0.50
C GLU A 7 0.29 3.59 1.41
N ALA A 8 -0.48 2.65 0.88
CA ALA A 8 -1.43 1.84 1.64
C ALA A 8 -1.31 0.37 1.21
N GLY A 9 -1.32 -0.52 2.19
CA GLY A 9 -1.29 -1.94 1.88
C GLY A 9 0.09 -2.55 1.75
N ARG A 10 1.11 -2.04 2.45
CA ARG A 10 2.44 -2.66 2.53
C ARG A 10 2.41 -4.02 3.21
N GLY A 11 1.79 -4.12 4.40
CA GLY A 11 1.84 -5.29 5.26
C GLY A 11 0.75 -6.36 5.11
N PRO A 12 -0.41 -6.13 4.44
CA PRO A 12 -1.47 -7.13 4.32
C PRO A 12 -1.02 -8.39 3.57
N VAL A 13 -1.65 -9.51 3.90
CA VAL A 13 -1.50 -10.79 3.20
C VAL A 13 -2.45 -10.90 1.99
N LEU A 14 -3.52 -10.07 1.93
CA LEU A 14 -4.48 -10.01 0.83
C LEU A 14 -4.54 -8.61 0.23
N GLY A 15 -4.66 -8.57 -1.09
CA GLY A 15 -4.89 -7.35 -1.87
C GLY A 15 -3.64 -6.58 -2.25
N PRO A 16 -3.81 -5.48 -2.99
CA PRO A 16 -2.71 -4.74 -3.60
C PRO A 16 -1.92 -3.88 -2.60
N LEU A 17 -0.71 -3.51 -3.01
CA LEU A 17 -0.01 -2.32 -2.57
C LEU A 17 -0.47 -1.16 -3.44
N VAL A 18 -0.82 -0.04 -2.83
CA VAL A 18 -1.20 1.18 -3.52
C VAL A 18 -0.29 2.30 -3.06
N VAL A 19 0.45 2.90 -3.98
CA VAL A 19 1.28 4.09 -3.72
C VAL A 19 0.66 5.28 -4.44
N CYS A 20 0.56 6.40 -3.74
CA CYS A 20 0.01 7.62 -4.28
C CYS A 20 1.00 8.78 -4.15
N GLY A 21 1.11 9.58 -5.19
CA GLY A 21 1.75 10.89 -5.17
C GLY A 21 0.74 11.99 -5.41
N VAL A 22 0.84 13.04 -4.60
CA VAL A 22 0.02 14.26 -4.73
C VAL A 22 0.93 15.45 -4.91
N ALA A 23 0.76 16.21 -5.99
CA ALA A 23 1.59 17.37 -6.31
C ALA A 23 0.76 18.65 -6.50
N VAL A 24 1.23 19.73 -5.88
CA VAL A 24 0.62 21.07 -5.91
C VAL A 24 1.70 22.16 -6.03
N GLU A 25 1.31 23.36 -6.44
CA GLU A 25 2.21 24.52 -6.40
C GLU A 25 2.39 25.03 -4.96
N SER A 26 1.31 25.05 -4.17
CA SER A 26 1.28 25.40 -2.76
C SER A 26 0.35 24.46 -2.00
N ASP A 27 0.66 24.14 -0.75
CA ASP A 27 -0.16 23.24 0.09
C ASP A 27 -1.36 23.94 0.77
N GLU A 28 -1.59 25.23 0.53
CA GLU A 28 -2.67 26.02 1.12
C GLU A 28 -4.06 25.43 0.84
N GLN A 29 -4.30 25.01 -0.40
CA GLN A 29 -5.56 24.39 -0.79
C GLN A 29 -5.78 23.06 -0.06
N LEU A 30 -4.73 22.24 0.09
CA LEU A 30 -4.80 20.99 0.85
C LEU A 30 -5.04 21.25 2.34
N ARG A 31 -4.42 22.28 2.91
CA ARG A 31 -4.67 22.70 4.31
C ARG A 31 -6.13 23.12 4.50
N SER A 32 -6.70 23.87 3.56
CA SER A 32 -8.11 24.31 3.63
C SER A 32 -9.11 23.16 3.52
N LEU A 33 -8.74 22.04 2.88
CA LEU A 33 -9.53 20.81 2.83
C LEU A 33 -9.52 20.04 4.16
N GLY A 34 -8.57 20.35 5.07
CA GLY A 34 -8.44 19.67 6.36
C GLY A 34 -7.85 18.27 6.23
N VAL A 35 -6.88 18.05 5.32
CA VAL A 35 -6.22 16.76 5.10
C VAL A 35 -5.28 16.33 6.24
N LYS A 36 -5.03 17.21 7.21
CA LYS A 36 -4.14 16.93 8.34
C LYS A 36 -4.60 15.70 9.15
N ASP A 37 -3.64 14.92 9.67
CA ASP A 37 -3.89 13.74 10.50
C ASP A 37 -4.71 12.63 9.79
N SER A 38 -4.28 12.21 8.61
CA SER A 38 -4.96 11.19 7.80
C SER A 38 -5.34 9.92 8.58
N LYS A 39 -4.51 9.53 9.56
CA LYS A 39 -4.70 8.35 10.41
C LYS A 39 -5.86 8.49 11.42
N LYS A 40 -6.20 9.73 11.80
CA LYS A 40 -7.34 10.03 12.70
C LYS A 40 -8.67 10.17 11.95
N LEU A 41 -8.64 10.28 10.62
CA LEU A 41 -9.84 10.43 9.83
C LEU A 41 -10.58 9.09 9.71
N MET A 42 -11.90 9.12 9.95
CA MET A 42 -12.76 7.97 9.66
C MET A 42 -12.80 7.67 8.16
N ALA A 43 -13.05 6.43 7.78
CA ALA A 43 -13.10 5.98 6.39
C ALA A 43 -14.02 6.87 5.52
N LYS A 44 -15.23 7.17 6.01
CA LYS A 44 -16.19 8.06 5.31
C LYS A 44 -15.58 9.43 4.99
N ARG A 45 -14.86 10.03 5.95
CA ARG A 45 -14.23 11.34 5.72
C ARG A 45 -13.11 11.27 4.69
N ARG A 46 -12.33 10.18 4.66
CA ARG A 46 -11.33 9.98 3.61
C ARG A 46 -11.98 9.83 2.23
N GLU A 47 -13.10 9.09 2.13
CA GLU A 47 -13.86 8.94 0.88
C GLU A 47 -14.42 10.27 0.37
N GLU A 48 -14.83 11.19 1.26
CA GLU A 48 -15.26 12.54 0.90
C GLU A 48 -14.10 13.43 0.45
N LEU A 49 -12.91 13.26 1.03
CA LEU A 49 -11.73 14.10 0.74
C LEU A 49 -11.02 13.68 -0.55
N ALA A 50 -10.95 12.39 -0.85
CA ALA A 50 -10.18 11.89 -1.99
C ALA A 50 -10.58 12.53 -3.34
N PRO A 51 -11.87 12.68 -3.71
CA PRO A 51 -12.24 13.40 -4.93
C PRO A 51 -11.86 14.88 -4.88
N ARG A 52 -12.02 15.56 -3.74
CA ARG A 52 -11.66 16.96 -3.58
C ARG A 52 -10.16 17.21 -3.71
N ILE A 53 -9.32 16.26 -3.23
CA ILE A 53 -7.87 16.31 -3.43
C ILE A 53 -7.56 16.25 -4.93
N ARG A 54 -8.23 15.38 -5.68
CA ARG A 54 -8.04 15.23 -7.14
C ARG A 54 -8.48 16.46 -7.93
N GLU A 55 -9.39 17.27 -7.41
CA GLU A 55 -9.82 18.55 -8.03
C GLU A 55 -8.77 19.65 -7.92
N VAL A 56 -7.95 19.65 -6.84
CA VAL A 56 -7.01 20.74 -6.52
C VAL A 56 -5.54 20.38 -6.74
N ALA A 57 -5.24 19.11 -7.02
CA ALA A 57 -3.88 18.60 -7.12
C ALA A 57 -3.69 17.67 -8.33
N LYS A 58 -2.45 17.55 -8.81
CA LYS A 58 -2.08 16.45 -9.69
C LYS A 58 -1.89 15.21 -8.83
N VAL A 59 -2.55 14.12 -9.19
CA VAL A 59 -2.52 12.87 -8.42
C VAL A 59 -2.09 11.73 -9.34
N GLU A 60 -1.03 11.04 -8.95
CA GLU A 60 -0.57 9.80 -9.56
C GLU A 60 -0.76 8.65 -8.58
N VAL A 61 -1.31 7.54 -9.08
CA VAL A 61 -1.52 6.32 -8.30
C VAL A 61 -0.91 5.15 -9.05
N VAL A 62 -0.14 4.35 -8.33
CA VAL A 62 0.39 3.07 -8.81
C VAL A 62 -0.15 1.98 -7.90
N GLU A 63 -0.81 1.00 -8.51
CA GLU A 63 -1.31 -0.19 -7.84
C GLU A 63 -0.44 -1.38 -8.28
N VAL A 64 -0.01 -2.20 -7.32
CA VAL A 64 0.75 -3.43 -7.56
C VAL A 64 -0.05 -4.58 -6.96
N SER A 65 -0.45 -5.53 -7.77
CA SER A 65 -1.24 -6.69 -7.36
C SER A 65 -0.45 -7.63 -6.43
N ALA A 66 -1.16 -8.53 -5.76
CA ALA A 66 -0.52 -9.54 -4.91
C ALA A 66 0.44 -10.43 -5.72
N GLU A 67 0.06 -10.79 -6.92
CA GLU A 67 0.82 -11.62 -7.85
C GLU A 67 2.10 -10.92 -8.34
N GLU A 68 1.99 -9.63 -8.70
CA GLU A 68 3.14 -8.82 -9.09
C GLU A 68 4.12 -8.62 -7.91
N ILE A 69 3.59 -8.40 -6.70
CA ILE A 69 4.41 -8.30 -5.50
C ILE A 69 5.17 -9.61 -5.28
N ASP A 70 4.52 -10.76 -5.34
CA ASP A 70 5.15 -12.06 -5.16
C ASP A 70 6.26 -12.30 -6.19
N ALA A 71 5.98 -12.02 -7.48
CA ALA A 71 6.96 -12.16 -8.55
C ALA A 71 8.18 -11.23 -8.35
N MET A 72 7.95 -9.95 -8.00
CA MET A 72 9.05 -9.01 -7.80
C MET A 72 9.89 -9.35 -6.56
N ARG A 73 9.26 -9.90 -5.53
CA ARG A 73 9.96 -10.29 -4.30
C ARG A 73 10.87 -11.52 -4.43
N GLU A 74 10.84 -12.23 -5.54
CA GLU A 74 11.84 -13.26 -5.85
C GLU A 74 13.23 -12.64 -6.08
N GLU A 75 13.29 -11.38 -6.55
CA GLU A 75 14.54 -10.70 -6.93
C GLU A 75 14.90 -9.54 -6.00
N ILE A 76 13.91 -8.83 -5.44
CA ILE A 76 14.12 -7.60 -4.68
C ILE A 76 13.38 -7.61 -3.34
N THR A 77 13.85 -6.79 -2.41
CA THR A 77 13.17 -6.57 -1.13
C THR A 77 11.93 -5.70 -1.29
N MET A 78 11.05 -5.71 -0.27
CA MET A 78 9.87 -4.84 -0.24
C MET A 78 10.24 -3.35 -0.25
N ASN A 79 11.34 -2.98 0.42
CA ASN A 79 11.84 -1.60 0.43
C ASN A 79 12.31 -1.15 -0.96
N GLU A 80 13.01 -2.02 -1.70
CA GLU A 80 13.43 -1.74 -3.07
C GLU A 80 12.25 -1.63 -4.03
N LEU A 81 11.24 -2.49 -3.87
CA LEU A 81 10.00 -2.40 -4.64
C LEU A 81 9.31 -1.05 -4.44
N GLU A 82 9.12 -0.65 -3.19
CA GLU A 82 8.51 0.64 -2.87
C GLU A 82 9.34 1.82 -3.39
N ALA A 83 10.65 1.80 -3.20
CA ALA A 83 11.53 2.85 -3.71
C ALA A 83 11.42 3.01 -5.24
N ARG A 84 11.30 1.91 -6.01
CA ARG A 84 11.06 1.95 -7.46
C ARG A 84 9.71 2.58 -7.81
N ILE A 85 8.66 2.26 -7.05
CA ILE A 85 7.33 2.82 -7.29
C ILE A 85 7.31 4.32 -6.94
N PHE A 86 7.90 4.71 -5.80
CA PHE A 86 8.05 6.11 -5.40
C PHE A 86 8.79 6.91 -6.47
N ALA A 87 9.91 6.39 -6.97
CA ALA A 87 10.66 7.02 -8.05
C ALA A 87 9.83 7.14 -9.35
N THR A 88 9.07 6.11 -9.70
CA THR A 88 8.17 6.15 -10.87
C THR A 88 7.16 7.28 -10.77
N ILE A 89 6.57 7.48 -9.60
CA ILE A 89 5.61 8.58 -9.35
C ILE A 89 6.31 9.93 -9.44
N ILE A 90 7.50 10.08 -8.85
CA ILE A 90 8.29 11.31 -8.93
C ILE A 90 8.65 11.64 -10.38
N GLU A 91 9.06 10.65 -11.17
CA GLU A 91 9.36 10.82 -12.59
C GLU A 91 8.15 11.31 -13.40
N ARG A 92 6.94 10.85 -13.07
CA ARG A 92 5.71 11.30 -13.74
C ARG A 92 5.29 12.70 -13.33
N LEU A 93 5.41 13.04 -12.06
CA LEU A 93 4.99 14.33 -11.50
C LEU A 93 6.02 15.45 -11.70
N ARG A 94 7.30 15.11 -11.82
CA ARG A 94 8.41 16.08 -12.01
C ARG A 94 8.43 17.24 -11.00
N PRO A 95 8.36 16.99 -9.68
CA PRO A 95 8.39 18.04 -8.67
C PRO A 95 9.81 18.61 -8.47
N GLU A 96 9.90 19.83 -7.95
CA GLU A 96 11.16 20.40 -7.46
C GLU A 96 11.54 19.84 -6.09
N VAL A 97 10.52 19.52 -5.28
CA VAL A 97 10.66 18.99 -3.92
C VAL A 97 9.69 17.83 -3.75
N ALA A 98 10.16 16.70 -3.23
CA ALA A 98 9.33 15.56 -2.85
C ALA A 98 9.51 15.19 -1.38
N TYR A 99 8.40 15.04 -0.68
CA TYR A 99 8.30 14.54 0.69
C TYR A 99 7.81 13.11 0.67
N LEU A 100 8.57 12.20 1.28
CA LEU A 100 8.32 10.77 1.25
C LEU A 100 7.98 10.27 2.65
N ASP A 101 6.87 9.53 2.82
CA ASP A 101 6.69 8.74 4.03
C ASP A 101 7.62 7.52 3.94
N ALA A 102 8.64 7.47 4.82
CA ALA A 102 9.67 6.45 4.74
C ALA A 102 9.14 5.11 5.24
N ALA A 103 9.12 4.13 4.36
CA ALA A 103 8.70 2.76 4.68
C ALA A 103 9.82 1.90 5.29
N ASP A 104 11.09 2.33 5.16
CA ASP A 104 12.27 1.64 5.70
C ASP A 104 12.57 2.06 7.15
N ALA A 105 13.26 1.21 7.90
CA ALA A 105 13.79 1.56 9.23
C ALA A 105 14.77 2.74 9.21
N SER A 106 15.43 2.98 8.08
CA SER A 106 16.32 4.13 7.83
C SER A 106 15.74 5.08 6.79
N GLU A 107 15.24 6.23 7.26
CA GLU A 107 14.73 7.32 6.42
C GLU A 107 15.74 7.74 5.34
N ALA A 108 17.00 7.91 5.73
CA ALA A 108 18.07 8.32 4.81
C ALA A 108 18.40 7.24 3.76
N GLN A 109 18.32 5.97 4.13
CA GLN A 109 18.55 4.86 3.20
C GLN A 109 17.43 4.80 2.17
N PHE A 110 16.17 4.89 2.60
CA PHE A 110 15.01 4.92 1.71
C PHE A 110 15.10 6.07 0.71
N GLY A 111 15.40 7.29 1.19
CA GLY A 111 15.61 8.46 0.33
C GLY A 111 16.71 8.24 -0.72
N ARG A 112 17.84 7.62 -0.35
CA ARG A 112 18.91 7.28 -1.30
C ARG A 112 18.47 6.23 -2.32
N MET A 113 17.71 5.22 -1.93
CA MET A 113 17.18 4.20 -2.83
C MET A 113 16.24 4.81 -3.87
N VAL A 114 15.38 5.73 -3.47
CA VAL A 114 14.50 6.49 -4.39
C VAL A 114 15.34 7.38 -5.32
N GLN A 115 16.27 8.18 -4.75
CA GLN A 115 17.12 9.09 -5.54
C GLN A 115 17.93 8.38 -6.62
N ALA A 116 18.43 7.17 -6.33
CA ALA A 116 19.21 6.37 -7.27
C ALA A 116 18.43 5.90 -8.52
N GLN A 117 17.09 5.94 -8.46
CA GLN A 117 16.20 5.55 -9.55
C GLN A 117 15.77 6.74 -10.44
N LEU A 118 16.06 7.98 -10.00
CA LEU A 118 15.57 9.18 -10.70
C LEU A 118 16.53 9.63 -11.79
N THR A 119 15.96 10.12 -12.89
CA THR A 119 16.72 10.68 -14.03
C THR A 119 17.00 12.18 -13.89
N PHE A 120 16.43 12.83 -12.84
CA PHE A 120 16.62 14.26 -12.52
C PHE A 120 16.84 14.43 -11.00
N GLY A 121 17.17 15.62 -10.56
CA GLY A 121 17.59 15.90 -9.20
C GLY A 121 16.61 16.73 -8.36
N PRO A 122 15.40 16.21 -8.01
CA PRO A 122 14.54 16.90 -7.06
C PRO A 122 15.17 16.89 -5.66
N ARG A 123 14.80 17.86 -4.81
CA ARG A 123 15.13 17.77 -3.40
C ARG A 123 14.20 16.76 -2.72
N LEU A 124 14.78 15.70 -2.14
CA LEU A 124 14.04 14.67 -1.44
C LEU A 124 14.13 14.85 0.07
N PHE A 125 12.97 14.79 0.74
CA PHE A 125 12.85 14.72 2.20
C PHE A 125 12.15 13.41 2.54
N SER A 126 12.90 12.46 3.08
CA SER A 126 12.40 11.15 3.50
C SER A 126 12.37 11.14 5.03
N GLN A 127 11.20 10.93 5.62
CA GLN A 127 11.04 10.82 7.06
C GLN A 127 9.87 9.91 7.42
N HIS A 128 9.93 9.31 8.61
CA HIS A 128 8.82 8.56 9.17
C HIS A 128 7.67 9.49 9.54
N LYS A 129 6.44 9.03 9.30
CA LYS A 129 5.22 9.77 9.60
C LYS A 129 5.19 11.14 8.93
N ALA A 130 5.69 11.21 7.71
CA ALA A 130 5.64 12.44 6.92
C ALA A 130 4.19 12.90 6.68
N ASP A 131 3.23 11.97 6.68
CA ASP A 131 1.80 12.23 6.62
C ASP A 131 1.24 13.06 7.80
N GLU A 132 1.91 13.02 8.96
CA GLU A 132 1.54 13.86 10.12
C GLU A 132 2.10 15.31 9.99
N THR A 133 3.15 15.49 9.19
CA THR A 133 3.89 16.76 9.07
C THR A 133 3.51 17.55 7.81
N PHE A 134 3.44 16.86 6.66
CA PHE A 134 3.28 17.51 5.35
C PHE A 134 1.89 17.26 4.76
N PRO A 135 1.10 18.31 4.48
CA PRO A 135 -0.24 18.18 3.90
C PRO A 135 -0.27 17.41 2.58
N VAL A 136 0.76 17.55 1.74
CA VAL A 136 0.87 16.80 0.47
C VAL A 136 1.02 15.30 0.70
N VAL A 137 1.75 14.88 1.76
CA VAL A 137 1.90 13.46 2.12
C VAL A 137 0.61 12.94 2.76
N SER A 138 -0.03 13.73 3.63
CA SER A 138 -1.33 13.39 4.20
C SER A 138 -2.40 13.20 3.12
N ALA A 139 -2.41 14.08 2.10
CA ALA A 139 -3.31 13.93 0.95
C ALA A 139 -3.03 12.64 0.15
N ALA A 140 -1.75 12.31 -0.08
CA ALA A 140 -1.34 11.05 -0.72
C ALA A 140 -1.81 9.84 0.08
N SER A 141 -1.61 9.85 1.40
CA SER A 141 -2.08 8.83 2.33
C SER A 141 -3.60 8.59 2.24
N ILE A 142 -4.39 9.69 2.21
CA ILE A 142 -5.85 9.61 2.08
C ILE A 142 -6.24 8.92 0.77
N VAL A 143 -5.66 9.36 -0.36
CA VAL A 143 -5.98 8.80 -1.67
C VAL A 143 -5.54 7.35 -1.77
N ALA A 144 -4.34 7.00 -1.31
CA ALA A 144 -3.85 5.63 -1.32
C ALA A 144 -4.77 4.69 -0.51
N LYS A 145 -5.17 5.11 0.70
CA LYS A 145 -6.09 4.32 1.55
C LYS A 145 -7.47 4.15 0.92
N VAL A 146 -8.07 5.21 0.36
CA VAL A 146 -9.39 5.13 -0.29
C VAL A 146 -9.33 4.22 -1.51
N THR A 147 -8.28 4.33 -2.32
CA THR A 147 -8.08 3.46 -3.49
C THR A 147 -7.95 2.01 -3.06
N ARG A 148 -7.08 1.72 -2.08
CA ARG A 148 -6.91 0.36 -1.58
C ARG A 148 -8.19 -0.21 -0.97
N ASP A 149 -8.89 0.56 -0.15
CA ASP A 149 -10.14 0.11 0.48
C ASP A 149 -11.21 -0.21 -0.60
N SER A 150 -11.23 0.53 -1.71
CA SER A 150 -12.08 0.21 -2.87
C SER A 150 -11.69 -1.12 -3.51
N ARG A 151 -10.39 -1.38 -3.69
CA ARG A 151 -9.89 -2.65 -4.26
C ARG A 151 -10.22 -3.84 -3.37
N ILE A 152 -10.14 -3.69 -2.04
CA ILE A 152 -10.57 -4.76 -1.11
C ILE A 152 -12.06 -5.07 -1.28
N ARG A 153 -12.92 -4.06 -1.40
CA ARG A 153 -14.36 -4.27 -1.67
C ARG A 153 -14.64 -4.93 -3.03
N GLU A 154 -13.82 -4.66 -4.03
CA GLU A 154 -13.90 -5.31 -5.34
C GLU A 154 -13.51 -6.78 -5.25
N ILE A 155 -12.43 -7.09 -4.55
CA ILE A 155 -11.98 -8.46 -4.28
C ILE A 155 -13.03 -9.25 -3.48
N GLU A 156 -13.65 -8.64 -2.47
CA GLU A 156 -14.77 -9.27 -1.73
C GLU A 156 -15.94 -9.65 -2.65
N ARG A 157 -16.30 -8.77 -3.58
CA ARG A 157 -17.37 -9.04 -4.56
C ARG A 157 -17.00 -10.14 -5.56
N GLU A 158 -15.75 -10.17 -6.00
CA GLU A 158 -15.21 -11.19 -6.90
C GLU A 158 -15.20 -12.57 -6.23
N ILE A 159 -14.73 -12.65 -4.98
CA ILE A 159 -14.66 -13.89 -4.21
C ILE A 159 -16.04 -14.36 -3.75
N GLY A 160 -16.97 -13.44 -3.55
CA GLY A 160 -18.34 -13.72 -3.11
C GLY A 160 -18.51 -13.94 -1.60
N GLU A 161 -17.47 -13.65 -0.81
CA GLU A 161 -17.52 -13.74 0.65
C GLU A 161 -16.63 -12.69 1.32
N PRO A 162 -16.92 -12.27 2.58
CA PRO A 162 -16.12 -11.27 3.29
C PRO A 162 -14.70 -11.73 3.55
N ILE A 163 -13.71 -10.95 3.09
CA ILE A 163 -12.28 -11.23 3.29
C ILE A 163 -11.66 -10.41 4.43
N GLY A 164 -12.39 -9.44 4.99
CA GLY A 164 -11.87 -8.49 5.97
C GLY A 164 -10.94 -7.45 5.34
N SER A 165 -10.07 -6.86 6.15
CA SER A 165 -9.17 -5.77 5.71
C SER A 165 -7.95 -6.24 4.90
N GLY A 166 -7.71 -7.53 4.82
CA GLY A 166 -6.53 -8.13 4.22
C GLY A 166 -5.30 -8.21 5.15
N TYR A 167 -5.34 -7.56 6.30
CA TYR A 167 -4.24 -7.59 7.28
C TYR A 167 -4.29 -8.84 8.16
N THR A 168 -3.11 -9.34 8.58
CA THR A 168 -2.98 -10.50 9.46
C THR A 168 -3.43 -10.20 10.90
N SER A 169 -3.52 -8.95 11.29
CA SER A 169 -4.10 -8.51 12.56
C SER A 169 -5.63 -8.54 12.58
N ASP A 170 -6.28 -8.64 11.41
CA ASP A 170 -7.72 -8.77 11.29
C ASP A 170 -8.14 -10.25 11.36
N THR A 171 -8.86 -10.60 12.40
CA THR A 171 -9.34 -11.97 12.64
C THR A 171 -10.26 -12.48 11.52
N LYS A 172 -11.00 -11.58 10.84
CA LYS A 172 -11.84 -11.93 9.69
C LYS A 172 -10.97 -12.43 8.54
N THR A 173 -9.90 -11.69 8.20
CA THR A 173 -8.94 -12.07 7.15
C THR A 173 -8.29 -13.42 7.44
N VAL A 174 -7.82 -13.63 8.67
CA VAL A 174 -7.17 -14.90 9.05
C VAL A 174 -8.15 -16.06 9.01
N SER A 175 -9.40 -15.85 9.47
CA SER A 175 -10.45 -16.88 9.43
C SER A 175 -10.83 -17.23 7.99
N PHE A 176 -11.00 -16.24 7.12
CA PHE A 176 -11.26 -16.42 5.71
C PHE A 176 -10.16 -17.27 5.04
N LEU A 177 -8.89 -16.87 5.18
CA LEU A 177 -7.76 -17.61 4.61
C LEU A 177 -7.71 -19.06 5.10
N ARG A 178 -7.91 -19.28 6.40
CA ARG A 178 -7.89 -20.62 7.00
C ARG A 178 -9.01 -21.50 6.44
N ASN A 179 -10.22 -20.98 6.34
CA ASN A 179 -11.38 -21.70 5.81
C ASN A 179 -11.21 -22.01 4.31
N TRP A 180 -10.78 -21.03 3.53
CA TRP A 180 -10.53 -21.21 2.10
C TRP A 180 -9.46 -22.27 1.84
N ILE A 181 -8.28 -22.12 2.44
CA ILE A 181 -7.17 -23.06 2.29
C ILE A 181 -7.58 -24.45 2.82
N GLY A 182 -8.31 -24.50 3.94
CA GLY A 182 -8.84 -25.74 4.50
C GLY A 182 -9.74 -26.50 3.54
N THR A 183 -10.59 -25.79 2.79
CA THR A 183 -11.58 -26.36 1.88
C THR A 183 -11.01 -26.60 0.48
N LYS A 184 -10.36 -25.58 -0.11
CA LYS A 184 -9.90 -25.61 -1.50
C LYS A 184 -8.49 -26.19 -1.68
N GLY A 185 -7.66 -26.20 -0.62
CA GLY A 185 -6.29 -26.71 -0.66
C GLY A 185 -5.25 -25.77 -1.30
N SER A 186 -5.67 -24.58 -1.73
CA SER A 186 -4.83 -23.53 -2.32
C SER A 186 -5.14 -22.18 -1.67
N CYS A 187 -4.26 -21.19 -1.81
CA CYS A 187 -4.56 -19.81 -1.43
C CYS A 187 -5.69 -19.24 -2.30
N PRO A 188 -6.54 -18.38 -1.75
CA PRO A 188 -7.50 -17.62 -2.55
C PRO A 188 -6.79 -16.66 -3.53
N PRO A 189 -7.48 -16.19 -4.59
CA PRO A 189 -6.97 -15.11 -5.43
C PRO A 189 -6.56 -13.90 -4.60
N HIS A 190 -5.66 -13.07 -5.14
CA HIS A 190 -5.14 -11.86 -4.50
C HIS A 190 -4.40 -12.08 -3.17
N THR A 191 -3.96 -13.32 -2.88
CA THR A 191 -3.11 -13.64 -1.72
C THR A 191 -1.65 -13.43 -2.08
N ARG A 192 -0.93 -12.73 -1.22
CA ARG A 192 0.54 -12.65 -1.28
C ARG A 192 1.12 -13.92 -0.70
N GLN A 193 1.39 -14.89 -1.55
CA GLN A 193 1.83 -16.23 -1.14
C GLN A 193 3.23 -16.24 -0.52
N SER A 194 4.04 -15.21 -0.80
CA SER A 194 5.35 -15.01 -0.18
C SER A 194 5.29 -14.56 1.29
N TRP A 195 4.10 -14.18 1.80
CA TRP A 195 3.91 -13.80 3.21
C TRP A 195 3.88 -15.02 4.12
N ASP A 196 4.58 -14.94 5.26
CA ASP A 196 4.67 -16.02 6.25
C ASP A 196 3.30 -16.59 6.66
N THR A 197 2.29 -15.73 6.78
CA THR A 197 0.93 -16.17 7.14
C THR A 197 0.35 -17.12 6.10
N ALA A 198 0.47 -16.82 4.81
CA ALA A 198 0.00 -17.68 3.74
C ALA A 198 0.80 -18.99 3.70
N GLN A 199 2.12 -18.90 3.76
CA GLN A 199 3.00 -20.07 3.76
C GLN A 199 2.73 -21.00 4.94
N ASN A 200 2.56 -20.45 6.15
CA ASN A 200 2.29 -21.24 7.36
C ASN A 200 0.92 -21.94 7.28
N LEU A 201 -0.12 -21.28 6.79
CA LEU A 201 -1.44 -21.89 6.60
C LEU A 201 -1.38 -23.01 5.56
N MET A 202 -0.68 -22.84 4.46
CA MET A 202 -0.48 -23.88 3.45
C MET A 202 0.32 -25.07 3.99
N LYS A 203 1.37 -24.81 4.78
CA LYS A 203 2.16 -25.86 5.44
C LYS A 203 1.32 -26.67 6.42
N LEU A 204 0.53 -26.03 7.26
CA LEU A 204 -0.37 -26.70 8.22
C LEU A 204 -1.40 -27.59 7.50
N LYS A 205 -1.93 -27.14 6.35
CA LYS A 205 -2.86 -27.97 5.56
C LYS A 205 -2.18 -29.22 5.00
N ARG A 206 -0.93 -29.09 4.52
CA ARG A 206 -0.16 -30.25 4.00
C ARG A 206 0.11 -31.28 5.10
N LEU A 207 0.51 -30.85 6.30
CA LEU A 207 0.76 -31.73 7.44
C LEU A 207 -0.50 -32.52 7.83
N ARG A 208 -1.63 -31.84 8.03
CA ARG A 208 -2.90 -32.50 8.37
C ARG A 208 -3.34 -33.53 7.32
N ARG A 209 -2.97 -33.34 6.06
CA ARG A 209 -3.28 -34.32 4.99
C ARG A 209 -2.40 -35.56 5.10
N LEU A 210 -1.16 -35.47 5.56
CA LEU A 210 -0.28 -36.60 5.79
C LEU A 210 -0.78 -37.45 6.95
N ASP A 211 -1.16 -36.84 8.08
CA ASP A 211 -1.68 -37.53 9.26
C ASP A 211 -2.97 -38.36 8.95
N THR A 212 -3.73 -37.97 7.92
CA THR A 212 -4.93 -38.72 7.50
C THR A 212 -4.65 -39.90 6.57
N PHE A 213 -3.41 -40.09 6.10
CA PHE A 213 -3.01 -41.25 5.29
C PHE A 213 -2.29 -42.34 6.09
N GLU A 214 -1.88 -42.04 7.32
CA GLU A 214 -1.20 -43.01 8.21
C GLU A 214 -2.13 -43.72 9.22
N GLY A 215 -3.44 -43.45 9.17
CA GLY A 215 -4.48 -44.09 9.96
C GLY A 215 -5.48 -44.87 9.10
#